data_0805877469da443faadb941913267080
#
_entry.id   0805877469da443faadb941913267080
#
_cell.length_a   1.000
_cell.length_b   1.000
_cell.length_c   1.000
_cell.angle_alpha   90.00
_cell.angle_beta   90.00
_cell.angle_gamma   90.00
#
_symmetry.space_group_name_H-M   'P 1'
#
loop_
_entity.id
_entity.type
_entity.pdbx_description
1 polymer ?
#
loop_
_entity_poly.entity_id
_entity_poly.type
_entity_poly.pdbx_seq_one_letter_code
_entity_poly.pdbx_strand_id
1 'polypeptide(L)'
;MQFFAVFTPKKRFATEVIPADFPDLELQEQAQVRTLYSEGSLRQVWALPPKGRGGVVLFEADSAEHLEQIIQTFPLIKADYADYQVWDLAPYPAFIKQP
;
A
#
# COMPACT_ATOMS: atom_id res chain seq x y z
N MET A 1 -13.40 2.77 -7.73
CA MET A 1 -12.31 3.68 -8.16
C MET A 1 -10.98 3.02 -7.86
N GLN A 2 -10.04 3.20 -8.76
CA GLN A 2 -8.71 2.63 -8.58
C GLN A 2 -7.71 3.69 -8.14
N PHE A 3 -6.78 3.25 -7.29
CA PHE A 3 -5.74 4.12 -6.74
C PHE A 3 -4.41 3.38 -6.77
N PHE A 4 -3.35 4.13 -7.02
CA PHE A 4 -2.00 3.63 -6.98
C PHE A 4 -1.32 4.20 -5.75
N ALA A 5 -0.75 3.33 -4.91
CA ALA A 5 -0.08 3.76 -3.70
C ALA A 5 1.35 3.25 -3.65
N VAL A 6 2.25 4.07 -3.17
CA VAL A 6 3.64 3.69 -2.93
C VAL A 6 3.93 3.83 -1.45
N PHE A 7 4.39 2.75 -0.84
CA PHE A 7 4.75 2.69 0.57
C PHE A 7 6.26 2.61 0.67
N THR A 8 6.85 3.44 1.51
CA THR A 8 8.30 3.46 1.74
C THR A 8 8.60 3.49 3.24
N PRO A 9 9.72 2.88 3.68
CA PRO A 9 10.10 2.98 5.09
C PRO A 9 10.37 4.44 5.46
N LYS A 10 10.05 4.83 6.68
CA LYS A 10 10.43 6.15 7.17
C LYS A 10 11.95 6.27 7.21
N LYS A 11 12.46 7.49 7.04
CA LYS A 11 13.90 7.75 6.93
C LYS A 11 14.68 7.20 8.12
N ARG A 12 14.10 7.23 9.31
CA ARG A 12 14.77 6.71 10.53
C ARG A 12 15.01 5.20 10.46
N PHE A 13 14.32 4.49 9.57
CA PHE A 13 14.46 3.05 9.34
C PHE A 13 15.12 2.74 8.00
N ALA A 14 15.56 3.76 7.27
CA ALA A 14 16.26 3.58 6.00
C ALA A 14 17.69 3.08 6.18
N THR A 15 18.21 3.15 7.41
CA THR A 15 19.48 2.56 7.79
C THR A 15 19.24 1.14 8.31
N GLU A 16 20.30 0.43 8.66
CA GLU A 16 20.26 -1.00 8.97
C GLU A 16 19.53 -1.37 10.27
N VAL A 17 19.05 -0.38 11.02
CA VAL A 17 18.39 -0.65 12.31
C VAL A 17 16.94 -1.03 12.06
N ILE A 18 16.61 -2.30 12.28
CA ILE A 18 15.25 -2.81 12.16
C ILE A 18 14.65 -2.89 13.57
N PRO A 19 13.50 -2.26 13.84
CA PRO A 19 12.83 -2.38 15.14
C PRO A 19 12.55 -3.84 15.50
N ALA A 20 12.61 -4.16 16.78
CA ALA A 20 12.45 -5.53 17.25
C ALA A 20 11.08 -6.14 16.92
N ASP A 21 10.03 -5.32 16.84
CA ASP A 21 8.69 -5.76 16.55
C ASP A 21 8.37 -5.79 15.03
N PHE A 22 9.31 -5.35 14.19
CA PHE A 22 9.08 -5.28 12.75
C PHE A 22 8.74 -6.64 12.12
N PRO A 23 9.44 -7.74 12.43
CA PRO A 23 9.09 -9.04 11.83
C PRO A 23 7.65 -9.48 12.11
N ASP A 24 7.16 -9.27 13.33
CA ASP A 24 5.79 -9.63 13.68
C ASP A 24 4.78 -8.74 12.97
N LEU A 25 5.05 -7.44 12.90
CA LEU A 25 4.20 -6.50 12.18
C LEU A 25 4.15 -6.81 10.68
N GLU A 26 5.28 -7.22 10.11
CA GLU A 26 5.36 -7.60 8.71
C GLU A 26 4.50 -8.81 8.41
N LEU A 27 4.51 -9.82 9.29
CA LEU A 27 3.64 -10.99 9.14
C LEU A 27 2.16 -10.60 9.21
N GLN A 28 1.79 -9.70 10.13
CA GLN A 28 0.43 -9.19 10.23
C GLN A 28 0.03 -8.41 8.98
N GLU A 29 0.93 -7.62 8.43
CA GLU A 29 0.69 -6.85 7.22
C GLU A 29 0.48 -7.78 6.02
N GLN A 30 1.28 -8.82 5.89
CA GLN A 30 1.09 -9.81 4.83
C GLN A 30 -0.27 -10.50 4.94
N ALA A 31 -0.72 -10.81 6.15
CA ALA A 31 -2.04 -11.38 6.36
C ALA A 31 -3.15 -10.41 5.94
N GLN A 32 -3.00 -9.13 6.26
CA GLN A 32 -3.95 -8.09 5.85
C GLN A 32 -3.98 -7.92 4.33
N VAL A 33 -2.82 -7.96 3.68
CA VAL A 33 -2.73 -7.88 2.22
C VAL A 33 -3.51 -9.03 1.58
N ARG A 34 -3.35 -10.25 2.10
CA ARG A 34 -4.10 -11.40 1.59
C ARG A 34 -5.61 -11.25 1.77
N THR A 35 -6.04 -10.72 2.91
CA THR A 35 -7.46 -10.46 3.19
C THR A 35 -8.02 -9.43 2.21
N LEU A 36 -7.34 -8.30 2.04
CA LEU A 36 -7.77 -7.26 1.13
C LEU A 36 -7.79 -7.74 -0.33
N TYR A 37 -6.84 -8.59 -0.71
CA TYR A 37 -6.82 -9.18 -2.03
C TYR A 37 -8.05 -10.07 -2.26
N SER A 38 -8.39 -10.91 -1.28
CA SER A 38 -9.55 -11.80 -1.40
C SER A 38 -10.87 -11.03 -1.43
N GLU A 39 -10.92 -9.86 -0.79
CA GLU A 39 -12.11 -9.00 -0.79
C GLU A 39 -12.21 -8.09 -2.02
N GLY A 40 -11.17 -8.03 -2.84
CA GLY A 40 -11.13 -7.17 -4.02
C GLY A 40 -10.69 -5.74 -3.77
N SER A 41 -10.37 -5.38 -2.53
CA SER A 41 -9.89 -4.03 -2.20
C SER A 41 -8.45 -3.79 -2.63
N LEU A 42 -7.65 -4.86 -2.71
CA LEU A 42 -6.29 -4.81 -3.20
C LEU A 42 -6.21 -5.68 -4.46
N ARG A 43 -5.86 -5.07 -5.58
CA ARG A 43 -5.88 -5.75 -6.87
C ARG A 43 -4.52 -6.31 -7.25
N GLN A 44 -3.45 -5.67 -6.85
CA GLN A 44 -2.09 -6.09 -7.15
C GLN A 44 -1.13 -5.42 -6.18
N VAL A 45 -0.03 -6.10 -5.87
CA VAL A 45 1.01 -5.57 -4.99
C VAL A 45 2.38 -6.04 -5.47
N TRP A 46 3.37 -5.16 -5.38
CA TRP A 46 4.76 -5.44 -5.71
C TRP A 46 5.65 -4.95 -4.58
N ALA A 47 6.70 -5.72 -4.28
CA ALA A 47 7.74 -5.27 -3.37
C ALA A 47 8.72 -4.36 -4.11
N LEU A 48 9.25 -3.35 -3.44
CA LEU A 48 10.27 -2.48 -4.01
C LEU A 48 11.67 -3.04 -3.73
N PRO A 49 12.45 -3.38 -4.76
CA PRO A 49 13.84 -3.80 -4.56
C PRO A 49 14.70 -2.61 -4.11
N PRO A 50 15.92 -2.88 -3.57
CA PRO A 50 16.49 -4.21 -3.36
C PRO A 50 16.13 -4.86 -2.02
N LYS A 51 15.58 -4.10 -1.06
CA LYS A 51 15.37 -4.60 0.30
C LYS A 51 13.97 -5.12 0.59
N GLY A 52 13.02 -4.92 -0.33
CA GLY A 52 11.65 -5.38 -0.16
C GLY A 52 10.89 -4.76 1.01
N ARG A 53 11.34 -3.63 1.55
CA ARG A 53 10.69 -2.97 2.68
C ARG A 53 9.60 -1.98 2.29
N GLY A 54 9.56 -1.63 1.03
CA GLY A 54 8.50 -0.80 0.47
C GLY A 54 7.64 -1.62 -0.45
N GLY A 55 6.55 -1.03 -0.89
CA GLY A 55 5.66 -1.71 -1.82
C GLY A 55 4.90 -0.74 -2.68
N VAL A 56 4.44 -1.26 -3.80
CA VAL A 56 3.57 -0.55 -4.72
C VAL A 56 2.27 -1.33 -4.79
N VAL A 57 1.15 -0.66 -4.62
CA VAL A 57 -0.15 -1.33 -4.50
C VAL A 57 -1.16 -0.67 -5.43
N LEU A 58 -1.93 -1.52 -6.12
CA LEU A 58 -3.10 -1.10 -6.85
C LEU A 58 -4.33 -1.43 -5.99
N PHE A 59 -5.01 -0.39 -5.51
CA PHE A 59 -6.20 -0.53 -4.68
C PHE A 59 -7.47 -0.28 -5.47
N GLU A 60 -8.55 -0.90 -5.00
CA GLU A 60 -9.92 -0.60 -5.40
C GLU A 60 -10.67 -0.12 -4.16
N ALA A 61 -11.25 1.07 -4.22
CA ALA A 61 -12.02 1.63 -3.11
C ALA A 61 -13.13 2.53 -3.65
N ASP A 62 -14.14 2.79 -2.83
CA ASP A 62 -15.29 3.58 -3.23
C ASP A 62 -14.95 5.07 -3.37
N SER A 63 -13.96 5.52 -2.61
CA SER A 63 -13.54 6.92 -2.57
C SER A 63 -12.12 7.03 -2.03
N ALA A 64 -11.52 8.21 -2.16
CA ALA A 64 -10.22 8.48 -1.54
C ALA A 64 -10.28 8.36 -0.01
N GLU A 65 -11.39 8.75 0.58
CA GLU A 65 -11.58 8.64 2.03
C GLU A 65 -11.68 7.19 2.48
N HIS A 66 -12.37 6.35 1.70
CA HIS A 66 -12.46 4.92 1.96
C HIS A 66 -11.07 4.29 1.88
N LEU A 67 -10.29 4.66 0.86
CA LEU A 67 -8.91 4.17 0.73
C LEU A 67 -8.06 4.57 1.94
N GLU A 68 -8.18 5.80 2.40
CA GLU A 68 -7.43 6.26 3.57
C GLU A 68 -7.78 5.44 4.80
N GLN A 69 -9.05 5.10 4.99
CA GLN A 69 -9.47 4.22 6.08
C GLN A 69 -8.81 2.85 5.97
N ILE A 70 -8.74 2.29 4.77
CA ILE A 70 -8.06 1.01 4.55
C ILE A 70 -6.58 1.11 4.90
N ILE A 71 -5.90 2.14 4.42
CA ILE A 71 -4.46 2.32 4.65
C ILE A 71 -4.16 2.46 6.14
N GLN A 72 -5.01 3.16 6.89
CA GLN A 72 -4.80 3.35 8.32
C GLN A 72 -4.96 2.07 9.14
N THR A 73 -5.46 0.99 8.55
CA THR A 73 -5.53 -0.31 9.22
C THR A 73 -4.24 -1.13 9.09
N PHE A 74 -3.31 -0.74 8.22
CA PHE A 74 -2.08 -1.50 8.05
C PHE A 74 -1.19 -1.40 9.29
N PRO A 75 -0.67 -2.53 9.77
CA PRO A 75 0.17 -2.53 10.98
C PRO A 75 1.38 -1.62 10.92
N LEU A 76 2.08 -1.56 9.77
CA LEU A 76 3.26 -0.71 9.64
C LEU A 76 2.92 0.77 9.59
N ILE A 77 1.73 1.12 9.11
CA ILE A 77 1.24 2.50 9.15
C ILE A 77 0.84 2.88 10.58
N LYS A 78 0.12 2.00 11.28
CA LYS A 78 -0.25 2.24 12.69
C LYS A 78 0.96 2.40 13.59
N ALA A 79 2.01 1.64 13.33
CA ALA A 79 3.25 1.71 14.10
C ALA A 79 4.15 2.88 13.70
N ASP A 80 3.75 3.64 12.69
CA ASP A 80 4.51 4.80 12.18
C ASP A 80 5.89 4.39 11.61
N TYR A 81 5.94 3.24 10.94
CA TYR A 81 7.17 2.72 10.33
C TYR A 81 7.27 3.00 8.85
N ALA A 82 6.18 3.41 8.21
CA ALA A 82 6.14 3.64 6.77
C ALA A 82 5.42 4.94 6.43
N ASP A 83 5.86 5.57 5.36
CA ASP A 83 5.18 6.66 4.68
C ASP A 83 4.50 6.12 3.45
N TYR A 84 3.55 6.87 2.91
CA TYR A 84 2.89 6.49 1.68
C TYR A 84 2.47 7.71 0.87
N GLN A 85 2.33 7.49 -0.43
CA GLN A 85 1.76 8.45 -1.36
C GLN A 85 0.71 7.73 -2.19
N VAL A 86 -0.37 8.44 -2.52
CA VAL A 86 -1.51 7.88 -3.26
C VAL A 86 -1.82 8.76 -4.46
N TRP A 87 -2.11 8.12 -5.58
CA TRP A 87 -2.57 8.78 -6.80
C TRP A 87 -3.91 8.17 -7.23
N ASP A 88 -4.85 9.04 -7.59
CA ASP A 88 -6.08 8.62 -8.25
C ASP A 88 -5.71 8.14 -9.66
N LEU A 89 -6.38 7.08 -10.10
CA LEU A 89 -6.19 6.57 -11.45
C LEU A 89 -7.46 6.78 -12.28
N ALA A 90 -7.25 7.21 -13.50
CA ALA A 90 -8.32 7.34 -14.49
C ALA A 90 -7.92 6.60 -15.76
N PRO A 91 -8.89 6.17 -16.58
CA PRO A 91 -8.57 5.55 -17.86
C PRO A 91 -7.71 6.48 -18.70
N TYR A 92 -6.71 5.91 -19.35
CA TYR A 92 -5.89 6.68 -20.30
C TYR A 92 -6.77 7.17 -21.45
N PRO A 93 -6.62 8.43 -21.91
CA PRO A 93 -7.54 8.99 -22.89
C PRO A 93 -7.66 8.21 -24.21
N ALA A 94 -6.62 7.48 -24.60
CA ALA A 94 -6.67 6.66 -25.82
C ALA A 94 -7.67 5.50 -25.73
N PHE A 95 -8.08 5.11 -24.51
CA PHE A 95 -9.01 4.01 -24.27
C PHE A 95 -10.41 4.49 -23.90
N ILE A 96 -10.61 5.82 -23.86
CA ILE A 96 -11.94 6.39 -23.64
C ILE A 96 -12.64 6.51 -24.99
N LYS A 97 -13.86 5.97 -25.06
CA LYS A 97 -14.65 6.04 -26.29
C LYS A 97 -14.98 7.49 -26.59
N GLN A 98 -14.60 7.95 -27.78
CA GLN A 98 -14.92 9.29 -28.23
C GLN A 98 -16.36 9.36 -28.72
N PRO A 99 -17.06 10.51 -28.52
CA PRO A 99 -18.40 10.70 -29.03
C PRO A 99 -18.42 10.80 -30.56
#